data_76b151f1ac85f30c280edede5b2778a1
#
_entry.id   76b151f1ac85f30c280edede5b2778a1
#
_cell.length_a   1.000
_cell.length_b   1.000
_cell.length_c   1.000
_cell.angle_alpha   90.00
_cell.angle_beta   90.00
_cell.angle_gamma   90.00
#
_symmetry.space_group_name_H-M   'P 1'
#
loop_
_entity.id
_entity.type
_entity.pdbx_description
1 polymer ?
#
loop_
_entity_poly.entity_id
_entity_poly.type
_entity_poly.pdbx_seq_one_letter_code
_entity_poly.pdbx_strand_id
1 'polypeptide(L)'
;MSVRALLDQRLRLAMRDCGLPAHLGPQLARASRPEFGDFQANGALAAAKAMKAKPRELAERMLAAAQLDGIVARAEIAGPGFINLHLADDFLARLLDDLGHARRLCPPAERPQRILVDYSSPNLAKEMHVGHLRSTIIGDAV
;
A
#
# COMPACT_ATOMS: atom_id res chain seq x y z
N MET A 1 -4.08 0.11 -10.52
CA MET A 1 -4.15 0.09 -9.03
C MET A 1 -2.89 -0.58 -8.49
N SER A 2 -2.26 -0.05 -7.43
CA SER A 2 -1.09 -0.70 -6.81
C SER A 2 -1.50 -1.91 -5.97
N VAL A 3 -0.58 -2.89 -5.79
CA VAL A 3 -0.81 -4.07 -4.92
C VAL A 3 -1.24 -3.65 -3.51
N ARG A 4 -0.59 -2.63 -2.94
CA ARG A 4 -0.96 -2.08 -1.64
C ARG A 4 -2.41 -1.57 -1.62
N ALA A 5 -2.84 -0.84 -2.65
CA ALA A 5 -4.20 -0.31 -2.73
C ALA A 5 -5.23 -1.44 -2.86
N LEU A 6 -4.91 -2.48 -3.62
CA LEU A 6 -5.77 -3.67 -3.76
C LEU A 6 -5.94 -4.39 -2.41
N LEU A 7 -4.85 -4.66 -1.71
CA LEU A 7 -4.89 -5.28 -0.38
C LEU A 7 -5.62 -4.42 0.65
N ASP A 8 -5.35 -3.10 0.67
CA ASP A 8 -6.03 -2.16 1.57
C ASP A 8 -7.55 -2.18 1.34
N GLN A 9 -7.98 -2.16 0.08
CA GLN A 9 -9.39 -2.25 -0.28
C GLN A 9 -10.04 -3.56 0.21
N ARG A 10 -9.41 -4.71 -0.03
CA ARG A 10 -9.91 -6.02 0.42
C ARG A 10 -10.04 -6.10 1.93
N LEU A 11 -9.02 -5.64 2.64
CA LEU A 11 -9.02 -5.63 4.10
C LEU A 11 -10.04 -4.63 4.69
N ARG A 12 -10.26 -3.48 4.05
CA ARG A 12 -11.33 -2.54 4.45
C ARG A 12 -12.71 -3.15 4.31
N LEU A 13 -12.96 -3.86 3.22
CA LEU A 13 -14.21 -4.58 3.03
C LEU A 13 -14.39 -5.63 4.12
N ALA A 14 -13.37 -6.45 4.39
CA ALA A 14 -13.38 -7.44 5.46
C ALA A 14 -13.64 -6.81 6.85
N MET A 15 -13.01 -5.69 7.16
CA MET A 15 -13.26 -4.96 8.41
C MET A 15 -14.73 -4.54 8.53
N ARG A 16 -15.30 -3.98 7.46
CA ARG A 16 -16.70 -3.59 7.41
C ARG A 16 -17.64 -4.78 7.61
N ASP A 17 -17.40 -5.88 6.90
CA ASP A 17 -18.22 -7.08 6.95
C ASP A 17 -18.16 -7.76 8.35
N CYS A 18 -17.03 -7.60 9.06
CA CYS A 18 -16.88 -8.02 10.45
C CYS A 18 -17.42 -7.01 11.47
N GLY A 19 -17.98 -5.88 11.05
CA GLY A 19 -18.48 -4.83 11.96
C GLY A 19 -17.38 -4.08 12.70
N LEU A 20 -16.15 -4.07 12.17
CA LEU A 20 -15.04 -3.31 12.76
C LEU A 20 -15.15 -1.83 12.40
N PRO A 21 -14.64 -0.90 13.25
CA PRO A 21 -14.72 0.53 13.00
C PRO A 21 -13.99 0.93 11.69
N ALA A 22 -14.74 1.32 10.67
CA ALA A 22 -14.21 1.61 9.33
C ALA A 22 -13.18 2.76 9.31
N HIS A 23 -13.29 3.72 10.25
CA HIS A 23 -12.39 4.86 10.36
C HIS A 23 -10.95 4.48 10.75
N LEU A 24 -10.75 3.32 11.38
CA LEU A 24 -9.42 2.86 11.80
C LEU A 24 -8.60 2.30 10.64
N GLY A 25 -9.26 1.80 9.59
CA GLY A 25 -8.62 1.17 8.45
C GLY A 25 -7.78 -0.07 8.79
N PRO A 26 -7.28 -0.79 7.79
CA PRO A 26 -6.48 -2.01 8.00
C PRO A 26 -5.04 -1.72 8.47
N GLN A 27 -4.59 -0.49 8.44
CA GLN A 27 -3.22 -0.08 8.78
C GLN A 27 -2.17 -0.96 8.07
N LEU A 28 -2.33 -1.09 6.75
CA LEU A 28 -1.46 -1.90 5.90
C LEU A 28 -0.13 -1.19 5.65
N ALA A 29 0.97 -1.85 5.95
CA ALA A 29 2.34 -1.40 5.70
C ALA A 29 3.18 -2.51 5.06
N ARG A 30 4.30 -2.16 4.45
CA ARG A 30 5.31 -3.16 4.09
C ARG A 30 5.83 -3.82 5.37
N ALA A 31 6.05 -5.12 5.30
CA ALA A 31 6.65 -5.84 6.41
C ALA A 31 8.06 -5.31 6.69
N SER A 32 8.43 -5.22 7.96
CA SER A 32 9.74 -4.72 8.38
C SER A 32 10.87 -5.71 8.16
N ARG A 33 10.55 -7.00 8.03
CA ARG A 33 11.48 -8.10 7.81
C ARG A 33 10.89 -9.13 6.85
N PRO A 34 11.71 -9.81 6.05
CA PRO A 34 11.26 -10.82 5.09
C PRO A 34 10.47 -11.97 5.70
N GLU A 35 10.80 -12.37 6.94
CA GLU A 35 10.08 -13.43 7.65
C GLU A 35 8.61 -13.09 7.95
N PHE A 36 8.24 -11.83 7.92
CA PHE A 36 6.86 -11.37 8.10
C PHE A 36 6.09 -11.19 6.78
N GLY A 37 6.67 -11.64 5.68
CA GLY A 37 6.08 -11.55 4.36
C GLY A 37 6.33 -10.21 3.67
N ASP A 38 5.44 -9.87 2.73
CA ASP A 38 5.52 -8.64 1.92
C ASP A 38 4.82 -7.48 2.59
N PHE A 39 3.68 -7.75 3.23
CA PHE A 39 2.84 -6.76 3.90
C PHE A 39 2.39 -7.23 5.27
N GLN A 40 2.15 -6.27 6.15
CA GLN A 40 1.59 -6.49 7.47
C GLN A 40 0.41 -5.54 7.72
N ALA A 41 -0.71 -6.09 8.21
CA ALA A 41 -1.90 -5.32 8.56
C ALA A 41 -2.13 -5.33 10.08
N ASN A 42 -2.31 -4.16 10.67
CA ASN A 42 -2.40 -3.94 12.11
C ASN A 42 -3.78 -3.42 12.54
N GLY A 43 -4.74 -3.34 11.61
CA GLY A 43 -6.07 -2.79 11.85
C GLY A 43 -6.86 -3.53 12.93
N ALA A 44 -6.66 -4.85 13.06
CA ALA A 44 -7.29 -5.65 14.11
C ALA A 44 -6.88 -5.22 15.53
N LEU A 45 -5.62 -4.84 15.72
CA LEU A 45 -5.12 -4.33 17.01
C LEU A 45 -5.78 -3.00 17.39
N ALA A 46 -5.87 -2.08 16.42
CA ALA A 46 -6.53 -0.80 16.64
C ALA A 46 -8.03 -0.97 16.93
N ALA A 47 -8.71 -1.85 16.17
CA ALA A 47 -10.12 -2.17 16.39
C ALA A 47 -10.35 -2.82 17.76
N ALA A 48 -9.50 -3.76 18.18
CA ALA A 48 -9.60 -4.43 19.47
C ALA A 48 -9.52 -3.45 20.64
N LYS A 49 -8.63 -2.46 20.57
CA LYS A 49 -8.52 -1.41 21.57
C LYS A 49 -9.81 -0.57 21.66
N ALA A 50 -10.40 -0.23 20.52
CA ALA A 50 -11.63 0.54 20.45
C ALA A 50 -12.85 -0.24 20.95
N MET A 51 -12.93 -1.54 20.63
CA MET A 51 -14.05 -2.42 20.94
C MET A 51 -13.89 -3.20 22.26
N LYS A 52 -12.76 -3.06 22.96
CA LYS A 52 -12.39 -3.84 24.15
C LYS A 52 -12.50 -5.34 23.91
N ALA A 53 -12.11 -5.81 22.73
CA ALA A 53 -12.16 -7.19 22.29
C ALA A 53 -10.75 -7.79 22.18
N LYS A 54 -10.66 -9.11 21.99
CA LYS A 54 -9.37 -9.77 21.80
C LYS A 54 -8.83 -9.53 20.38
N PRO A 55 -7.64 -8.95 20.22
CA PRO A 55 -7.15 -8.58 18.90
C PRO A 55 -6.98 -9.78 17.96
N ARG A 56 -6.54 -10.92 18.49
CA ARG A 56 -6.31 -12.14 17.70
C ARG A 56 -7.61 -12.69 17.10
N GLU A 57 -8.69 -12.72 17.87
CA GLU A 57 -10.00 -13.15 17.38
C GLU A 57 -10.53 -12.22 16.27
N LEU A 58 -10.30 -10.91 16.41
CA LEU A 58 -10.66 -9.94 15.36
C LEU A 58 -9.80 -10.10 14.11
N ALA A 59 -8.50 -10.39 14.26
CA ALA A 59 -7.60 -10.66 13.15
C ALA A 59 -8.02 -11.93 12.38
N GLU A 60 -8.41 -12.99 13.07
CA GLU A 60 -8.91 -14.24 12.46
C GLU A 60 -10.20 -13.99 11.66
N ARG A 61 -11.15 -13.27 12.23
CA ARG A 61 -12.40 -12.89 11.54
C ARG A 61 -12.12 -12.01 10.31
N MET A 62 -11.27 -11.01 10.47
CA MET A 62 -10.89 -10.11 9.39
C MET A 62 -10.19 -10.86 8.26
N LEU A 63 -9.29 -11.77 8.58
CA LEU A 63 -8.57 -12.57 7.58
C LEU A 63 -9.51 -13.52 6.83
N ALA A 64 -10.43 -14.19 7.53
CA ALA A 64 -11.43 -15.07 6.94
C ALA A 64 -12.37 -14.34 5.96
N ALA A 65 -12.67 -13.07 6.21
CA ALA A 65 -13.54 -12.25 5.35
C ALA A 65 -12.79 -11.54 4.21
N ALA A 66 -11.45 -11.53 4.20
CA ALA A 66 -10.66 -10.64 3.35
C ALA A 66 -10.59 -11.02 1.86
N GLN A 67 -11.07 -12.23 1.47
CA GLN A 67 -11.08 -12.70 0.07
C GLN A 67 -9.73 -12.46 -0.64
N LEU A 68 -8.66 -13.01 -0.10
CA LEU A 68 -7.28 -12.83 -0.59
C LEU A 68 -6.82 -13.94 -1.55
N ASP A 69 -7.72 -14.85 -1.93
CA ASP A 69 -7.42 -15.96 -2.82
C ASP A 69 -6.83 -15.49 -4.16
N GLY A 70 -5.77 -16.14 -4.60
CA GLY A 70 -5.08 -15.81 -5.84
C GLY A 70 -4.22 -14.53 -5.79
N ILE A 71 -4.21 -13.81 -4.67
CA ILE A 71 -3.37 -12.62 -4.42
C ILE A 71 -2.30 -12.96 -3.38
N VAL A 72 -2.69 -13.65 -2.31
CA VAL A 72 -1.85 -14.00 -1.16
C VAL A 72 -1.69 -15.52 -1.14
N ALA A 73 -0.45 -16.00 -1.14
CA ALA A 73 -0.14 -17.41 -1.04
C ALA A 73 -0.27 -17.92 0.40
N ARG A 74 0.10 -17.08 1.37
CA ARG A 74 0.09 -17.41 2.78
C ARG A 74 -0.22 -16.18 3.61
N ALA A 75 -1.15 -16.31 4.54
CA ALA A 75 -1.44 -15.30 5.54
C ALA A 75 -1.33 -15.88 6.94
N GLU A 76 -0.68 -15.17 7.84
CA GLU A 76 -0.41 -15.61 9.21
C GLU A 76 -0.77 -14.56 10.23
N ILE A 77 -1.30 -15.01 11.36
CA ILE A 77 -1.56 -14.12 12.49
C ILE A 77 -0.45 -14.31 13.52
N ALA A 78 0.40 -13.30 13.63
CA ALA A 78 1.53 -13.27 14.55
C ALA A 78 1.21 -12.47 15.82
N GLY A 79 1.82 -12.87 16.93
CA GLY A 79 1.72 -12.17 18.20
C GLY A 79 0.27 -11.90 18.63
N PRO A 80 -0.04 -10.66 19.06
CA PRO A 80 -1.35 -10.30 19.58
C PRO A 80 -2.44 -10.12 18.50
N GLY A 81 -2.08 -10.14 17.19
CA GLY A 81 -3.06 -9.95 16.11
C GLY A 81 -2.51 -9.17 14.90
N PHE A 82 -1.20 -9.26 14.65
CA PHE A 82 -0.58 -8.81 13.40
C PHE A 82 -0.93 -9.78 12.28
N ILE A 83 -1.42 -9.30 11.16
CA ILE A 83 -1.69 -10.11 9.98
C ILE A 83 -0.55 -9.93 9.00
N ASN A 84 0.27 -10.97 8.83
CA ASN A 84 1.37 -11.03 7.88
C ASN A 84 0.87 -11.63 6.57
N LEU A 85 1.18 -10.99 5.45
CA LEU A 85 0.71 -11.37 4.12
C LEU A 85 1.92 -11.65 3.21
N HIS A 86 1.97 -12.86 2.65
CA HIS A 86 2.93 -13.29 1.64
C HIS A 86 2.22 -13.34 0.29
N LEU A 87 2.67 -12.56 -0.67
CA LEU A 87 2.07 -12.53 -2.01
C LEU A 87 2.28 -13.86 -2.75
N ALA A 88 1.35 -14.18 -3.63
CA ALA A 88 1.50 -15.33 -4.49
C ALA A 88 2.42 -15.01 -5.68
N ASP A 89 3.39 -15.88 -5.97
CA ASP A 89 4.31 -15.71 -7.09
C ASP A 89 3.58 -15.61 -8.44
N ASP A 90 2.55 -16.42 -8.62
CA ASP A 90 1.70 -16.38 -9.82
C ASP A 90 0.95 -15.04 -9.97
N PHE A 91 0.55 -14.44 -8.86
CA PHE A 91 -0.06 -13.11 -8.88
C PHE A 91 0.96 -12.05 -9.31
N LEU A 92 2.17 -12.11 -8.75
CA LEU A 92 3.25 -11.20 -9.11
C LEU A 92 3.69 -11.38 -10.57
N ALA A 93 3.77 -12.62 -11.06
CA ALA A 93 4.10 -12.91 -12.45
C ALA A 93 3.08 -12.30 -13.41
N ARG A 94 1.77 -12.50 -13.16
CA ARG A 94 0.71 -11.88 -13.97
C ARG A 94 0.78 -10.35 -13.94
N LEU A 95 1.01 -9.76 -12.76
CA LEU A 95 1.12 -8.31 -12.63
C LEU A 95 2.31 -7.75 -13.42
N LEU A 96 3.44 -8.45 -13.42
CA LEU A 96 4.63 -8.07 -14.20
C LEU A 96 4.37 -8.19 -15.70
N ASP A 97 3.67 -9.24 -16.13
CA ASP A 97 3.30 -9.42 -17.52
C ASP A 97 2.36 -8.30 -18.01
N ASP A 98 1.34 -7.98 -17.24
CA ASP A 98 0.44 -6.85 -17.50
C ASP A 98 1.19 -5.52 -17.59
N LEU A 99 2.17 -5.28 -16.71
CA LEU A 99 3.00 -4.08 -16.73
C LEU A 99 3.95 -4.06 -17.93
N GLY A 100 4.48 -5.23 -18.33
CA GLY A 100 5.34 -5.37 -19.50
C GLY A 100 4.64 -4.98 -20.81
N HIS A 101 3.33 -5.19 -20.89
CA HIS A 101 2.49 -4.77 -22.02
C HIS A 101 2.04 -3.30 -21.94
N ALA A 102 2.20 -2.66 -20.78
CA ALA A 102 1.82 -1.26 -20.61
C ALA A 102 2.86 -0.31 -21.23
N ARG A 103 2.40 0.64 -22.06
CA ARG A 103 3.26 1.57 -22.77
C ARG A 103 4.29 2.31 -21.90
N ARG A 104 4.00 2.52 -20.62
CA ARG A 104 4.84 3.26 -19.67
C ARG A 104 5.31 2.42 -18.48
N LEU A 105 5.17 1.09 -18.54
CA LEU A 105 5.48 0.19 -17.43
C LEU A 105 4.82 0.58 -16.10
N CYS A 106 3.68 1.25 -16.18
CA CYS A 106 2.89 1.63 -15.02
C CYS A 106 1.39 1.55 -15.33
N PRO A 107 0.56 1.23 -14.36
CA PRO A 107 -0.88 1.21 -14.55
C PRO A 107 -1.39 2.64 -14.81
N PRO A 108 -2.46 2.80 -15.63
CA PRO A 108 -3.09 4.09 -15.84
C PRO A 108 -3.62 4.66 -14.51
N ALA A 109 -3.59 5.97 -14.35
CA ALA A 109 -4.16 6.63 -13.20
C ALA A 109 -5.69 6.45 -13.18
N GLU A 110 -6.26 6.10 -12.02
CA GLU A 110 -7.73 5.99 -11.86
C GLU A 110 -8.44 7.32 -12.11
N ARG A 111 -7.79 8.42 -11.78
CA ARG A 111 -8.25 9.78 -12.05
C ARG A 111 -7.11 10.57 -12.69
N PRO A 112 -7.02 10.58 -14.03
CA PRO A 112 -5.99 11.32 -14.73
C PRO A 112 -6.08 12.82 -14.38
N GLN A 113 -4.95 13.41 -14.04
CA GLN A 113 -4.82 14.84 -13.77
C GLN A 113 -3.89 15.46 -14.79
N ARG A 114 -4.20 16.69 -15.19
CA ARG A 114 -3.27 17.50 -15.97
C ARG A 114 -2.44 18.30 -14.97
N ILE A 115 -1.15 17.98 -14.89
CA ILE A 115 -0.22 18.62 -13.97
C ILE A 115 0.76 19.45 -14.81
N LEU A 116 0.90 20.72 -14.45
CA LEU A 116 1.96 21.59 -14.96
C LEU A 116 3.07 21.63 -13.94
N VAL A 117 4.27 21.27 -14.35
CA VAL A 117 5.49 21.39 -13.52
C VAL A 117 6.30 22.56 -14.06
N ASP A 118 6.46 23.61 -13.25
CA ASP A 118 7.33 24.75 -13.54
C ASP A 118 8.54 24.70 -12.62
N TYR A 119 9.72 24.68 -13.21
CA TYR A 119 10.98 24.56 -12.47
C TYR A 119 12.11 25.27 -13.22
N SER A 120 13.28 25.40 -12.57
CA SER A 120 14.48 26.00 -13.15
C SER A 120 14.29 27.46 -13.55
N SER A 121 13.86 28.31 -12.60
CA SER A 121 13.73 29.76 -12.80
C SER A 121 14.83 30.53 -12.06
N PRO A 122 16.10 30.40 -12.48
CA PRO A 122 17.20 31.13 -11.82
C PRO A 122 17.08 32.64 -12.10
N ASN A 123 17.50 33.44 -11.11
CA ASN A 123 17.57 34.89 -11.30
C ASN A 123 18.65 35.24 -12.29
N LEU A 124 18.29 35.95 -13.35
CA LEU A 124 19.24 36.38 -14.41
C LEU A 124 20.34 37.34 -13.93
N ALA A 125 20.15 38.00 -12.79
CA ALA A 125 21.09 38.96 -12.21
C ALA A 125 22.13 38.31 -11.29
N LYS A 126 22.14 37.00 -11.13
CA LYS A 126 23.05 36.26 -10.23
C LYS A 126 23.60 35.01 -10.92
N GLU A 127 24.80 34.65 -10.57
CA GLU A 127 25.38 33.37 -10.98
C GLU A 127 24.60 32.20 -10.35
N MET A 128 24.46 31.11 -11.09
CA MET A 128 23.83 29.88 -10.57
C MET A 128 24.74 29.26 -9.50
N HIS A 129 24.09 28.73 -8.46
CA HIS A 129 24.77 27.99 -7.39
C HIS A 129 24.07 26.66 -7.08
N VAL A 130 24.65 25.86 -6.23
CA VAL A 130 24.15 24.50 -5.87
C VAL A 130 22.66 24.48 -5.51
N GLY A 131 22.12 25.53 -4.90
CA GLY A 131 20.70 25.62 -4.58
C GLY A 131 19.79 25.62 -5.81
N HIS A 132 20.21 26.27 -6.90
CA HIS A 132 19.47 26.27 -8.17
C HIS A 132 19.53 24.90 -8.85
N LEU A 133 20.70 24.25 -8.85
CA LEU A 133 20.86 22.89 -9.39
C LEU A 133 19.94 21.90 -8.70
N ARG A 134 19.82 21.96 -7.38
CA ARG A 134 18.93 21.09 -6.61
C ARG A 134 17.46 21.21 -7.07
N SER A 135 16.97 22.44 -7.18
CA SER A 135 15.58 22.69 -7.61
C SER A 135 15.35 22.22 -9.06
N THR A 136 16.32 22.43 -9.94
CA THR A 136 16.27 22.00 -11.33
C THR A 136 16.22 20.48 -11.44
N ILE A 137 17.11 19.76 -10.75
CA ILE A 137 17.16 18.29 -10.77
C ILE A 137 15.87 17.68 -10.22
N ILE A 138 15.33 18.22 -9.12
CA ILE A 138 14.07 17.73 -8.55
C ILE A 138 12.92 17.96 -9.53
N GLY A 139 12.83 19.14 -10.13
CA GLY A 139 11.76 19.47 -11.07
C GLY A 139 11.83 18.66 -12.37
N ASP A 140 13.03 18.34 -12.83
CA ASP A 140 13.25 17.50 -14.02
C ASP A 140 12.87 16.01 -13.74
N ALA A 141 13.03 15.57 -12.50
CA ALA A 141 12.70 14.19 -12.10
C ALA A 141 11.21 13.96 -11.81
N VAL A 142 10.42 15.02 -11.58
CA VAL A 142 8.99 14.94 -11.28
C VAL A 142 8.15 14.83 -12.54
#